data_ced6c774f2ed6d8d906792b1b2587b13
#
_entry.id   ced6c774f2ed6d8d906792b1b2587b13
#
_cell.length_a   1.000
_cell.length_b   1.000
_cell.length_c   1.000
_cell.angle_alpha   90.00
_cell.angle_beta   90.00
_cell.angle_gamma   90.00
#
_symmetry.space_group_name_H-M   'P 1'
#
loop_
_entity.id
_entity.type
_entity.pdbx_description
1 polymer ?
#
loop_
_entity_poly.entity_id
_entity_poly.type
_entity_poly.pdbx_seq_one_letter_code
_entity_poly.pdbx_strand_id
1 'polypeptide(L)'
;MALYLVGLLFPQFPESGEWKKKGKKWFEEEIKYQVAEDGTYLQFSMNYHRVVVQLLTWAITLADRNGERFCDEVYKRAYQSVNFLYQCQDDSTGWLSNYGSNDGALFFKLNDCDYRDYRPQLDALYYLLTSEHLYDRQYEDREWYLCEWKANRQMYPPIKKQFGCISFDKGGYYCIREKDTFSFIRCGRHKDRPAHADNLHLDIWYQGENCLFDGGSYKYNTTEKLLRYFMGTESHNTIMLEGHDQMLKGDRFIWYNWSQAEWSSLKETEDTYIFEGKVSCFTYLNKEIKHYRKIVKWKNTCKWEIEDCIDGNPKNMNMRQLWHTNKDNLSLESNGETIDTEQLCSNYYGQTTKCRQIEFQTKNSSIKTILQFI
;
A
#
# COMPACT_ATOMS: atom_id res chain seq x y z
N MET A 1 9.61 17.86 10.61
CA MET A 1 9.05 17.68 11.97
C MET A 1 10.11 17.90 13.06
N ALA A 2 11.22 17.17 13.13
CA ALA A 2 12.20 17.25 14.23
C ALA A 2 12.64 18.69 14.53
N LEU A 3 13.03 19.47 13.52
CA LEU A 3 13.45 20.86 13.70
C LEU A 3 12.36 21.74 14.34
N TYR A 4 11.10 21.53 13.95
CA TYR A 4 9.94 22.21 14.55
C TYR A 4 9.80 21.85 16.03
N LEU A 5 9.86 20.57 16.36
CA LEU A 5 9.70 20.09 17.75
C LEU A 5 10.85 20.56 18.64
N VAL A 6 12.10 20.54 18.17
CA VAL A 6 13.24 21.05 18.94
C VAL A 6 13.05 22.54 19.23
N GLY A 7 12.69 23.35 18.23
CA GLY A 7 12.45 24.78 18.44
C GLY A 7 11.23 25.09 19.31
N LEU A 8 10.23 24.18 19.36
CA LEU A 8 9.05 24.33 20.19
C LEU A 8 9.31 23.97 21.66
N LEU A 9 10.00 22.84 21.89
CA LEU A 9 10.15 22.23 23.22
C LEU A 9 11.38 22.74 23.99
N PHE A 10 12.33 23.36 23.32
CA PHE A 10 13.58 23.86 23.92
C PHE A 10 13.77 25.37 23.69
N PRO A 11 12.86 26.22 24.25
CA PRO A 11 12.91 27.68 24.05
C PRO A 11 14.15 28.37 24.66
N GLN A 12 14.92 27.67 25.47
CA GLN A 12 16.15 28.20 26.09
C GLN A 12 17.29 28.40 25.09
N PHE A 13 17.24 27.79 23.90
CA PHE A 13 18.25 28.03 22.88
C PHE A 13 17.96 29.30 22.09
N PRO A 14 18.97 30.17 21.84
CA PRO A 14 18.78 31.43 21.10
C PRO A 14 18.14 31.24 19.72
N GLU A 15 18.43 30.12 19.05
CA GLU A 15 17.97 29.81 17.70
C GLU A 15 16.57 29.10 17.67
N SER A 16 16.00 28.81 18.84
CA SER A 16 14.77 28.02 18.95
C SER A 16 13.60 28.61 18.16
N GLY A 17 13.46 29.93 18.17
CA GLY A 17 12.44 30.67 17.41
C GLY A 17 12.57 30.48 15.89
N GLU A 18 13.81 30.53 15.39
CA GLU A 18 14.10 30.30 13.97
C GLU A 18 13.85 28.84 13.59
N TRP A 19 14.33 27.88 14.40
CA TRP A 19 14.12 26.44 14.19
C TRP A 19 12.64 26.11 14.15
N LYS A 20 11.85 26.64 15.08
CA LYS A 20 10.39 26.46 15.12
C LYS A 20 9.75 26.97 13.83
N LYS A 21 10.03 28.21 13.45
CA LYS A 21 9.45 28.83 12.24
C LYS A 21 9.82 28.07 10.97
N LYS A 22 11.10 27.76 10.79
CA LYS A 22 11.60 27.05 9.62
C LYS A 22 11.10 25.60 9.56
N GLY A 23 11.13 24.92 10.71
CA GLY A 23 10.65 23.56 10.84
C GLY A 23 9.16 23.42 10.57
N LYS A 24 8.33 24.36 11.06
CA LYS A 24 6.90 24.42 10.77
C LYS A 24 6.62 24.59 9.28
N LYS A 25 7.27 25.57 8.65
CA LYS A 25 7.13 25.82 7.21
C LYS A 25 7.46 24.57 6.38
N TRP A 26 8.62 23.95 6.63
CA TRP A 26 9.01 22.75 5.89
C TRP A 26 8.10 21.56 6.17
N PHE A 27 7.64 21.38 7.40
CA PHE A 27 6.71 20.31 7.71
C PHE A 27 5.37 20.46 6.93
N GLU A 28 4.82 21.67 6.88
CA GLU A 28 3.61 21.96 6.13
C GLU A 28 3.78 21.78 4.61
N GLU A 29 4.93 22.16 4.07
CA GLU A 29 5.27 21.97 2.65
C GLU A 29 5.42 20.48 2.32
N GLU A 30 6.15 19.72 3.15
CA GLU A 30 6.41 18.31 2.94
C GLU A 30 5.14 17.45 3.10
N ILE A 31 4.28 17.74 4.04
CA ILE A 31 2.99 17.01 4.15
C ILE A 31 2.14 17.21 2.90
N LYS A 32 2.06 18.43 2.36
CA LYS A 32 1.34 18.69 1.11
C LYS A 32 1.96 17.99 -0.09
N TYR A 33 3.27 17.84 -0.11
CA TYR A 33 4.00 17.21 -1.20
C TYR A 33 3.93 15.68 -1.14
N GLN A 34 4.12 15.10 0.05
CA GLN A 34 4.28 13.66 0.23
C GLN A 34 2.96 12.91 0.42
N VAL A 35 1.93 13.55 0.96
CA VAL A 35 0.60 12.98 1.11
C VAL A 35 -0.33 13.60 0.07
N ALA A 36 -0.86 12.79 -0.83
CA ALA A 36 -1.76 13.24 -1.88
C ALA A 36 -3.15 13.68 -1.34
N GLU A 37 -3.96 14.30 -2.19
CA GLU A 37 -5.28 14.80 -1.80
C GLU A 37 -6.26 13.70 -1.39
N ASP A 38 -6.07 12.49 -1.91
CA ASP A 38 -6.84 11.28 -1.56
C ASP A 38 -6.26 10.52 -0.36
N GLY A 39 -5.22 11.08 0.29
CA GLY A 39 -4.59 10.53 1.48
C GLY A 39 -3.48 9.52 1.22
N THR A 40 -3.18 9.20 -0.02
CA THR A 40 -2.12 8.24 -0.37
C THR A 40 -0.72 8.84 -0.17
N TYR A 41 0.26 7.98 0.12
CA TYR A 41 1.62 8.41 0.48
C TYR A 41 2.63 8.13 -0.64
N LEU A 42 3.49 9.10 -0.89
CA LEU A 42 4.45 9.14 -1.99
C LEU A 42 5.45 7.97 -2.03
N GLN A 43 5.78 7.36 -0.90
CA GLN A 43 6.76 6.26 -0.87
C GLN A 43 6.14 4.89 -1.24
N PHE A 44 4.86 4.82 -1.54
CA PHE A 44 4.18 3.59 -1.96
C PHE A 44 4.46 2.40 -1.02
N SER A 45 4.25 2.62 0.28
CA SER A 45 4.48 1.65 1.34
C SER A 45 3.46 1.83 2.45
N MET A 46 2.75 0.79 2.81
CA MET A 46 1.80 0.82 3.93
C MET A 46 2.52 1.06 5.25
N ASN A 47 3.69 0.43 5.45
CA ASN A 47 4.46 0.61 6.67
C ASN A 47 4.97 2.04 6.84
N TYR A 48 5.61 2.62 5.84
CA TYR A 48 6.09 4.01 5.94
C TYR A 48 4.95 5.02 6.01
N HIS A 49 3.79 4.70 5.45
CA HIS A 49 2.61 5.54 5.63
C HIS A 49 2.14 5.54 7.09
N ARG A 50 2.15 4.38 7.78
CA ARG A 50 1.89 4.32 9.22
C ARG A 50 2.87 5.17 10.02
N VAL A 51 4.15 5.17 9.66
CA VAL A 51 5.15 6.05 10.27
C VAL A 51 4.77 7.53 10.10
N VAL A 52 4.28 7.93 8.92
CA VAL A 52 3.78 9.31 8.70
C VAL A 52 2.57 9.61 9.58
N VAL A 53 1.64 8.66 9.74
CA VAL A 53 0.50 8.79 10.67
C VAL A 53 0.97 9.06 12.09
N GLN A 54 1.96 8.32 12.59
CA GLN A 54 2.55 8.56 13.92
C GLN A 54 3.22 9.93 14.02
N LEU A 55 3.98 10.35 12.99
CA LEU A 55 4.62 11.68 12.95
C LEU A 55 3.59 12.81 12.95
N LEU A 56 2.47 12.64 12.23
CA LEU A 56 1.35 13.59 12.23
C LEU A 56 0.70 13.67 13.62
N THR A 57 0.44 12.51 14.24
CA THR A 57 -0.12 12.44 15.60
C THR A 57 0.74 13.22 16.60
N TRP A 58 2.04 13.03 16.60
CA TRP A 58 2.95 13.75 17.50
C TRP A 58 3.03 15.23 17.20
N ALA A 59 3.22 15.59 15.92
CA ALA A 59 3.36 16.99 15.53
C ALA A 59 2.12 17.80 15.91
N ILE A 60 0.92 17.27 15.62
CA ILE A 60 -0.36 17.93 15.91
C ILE A 60 -0.59 18.00 17.43
N THR A 61 -0.38 16.89 18.16
CA THR A 61 -0.56 16.88 19.63
C THR A 61 0.35 17.90 20.31
N LEU A 62 1.62 17.93 19.94
CA LEU A 62 2.58 18.85 20.58
C LEU A 62 2.35 20.31 20.17
N ALA A 63 1.94 20.57 18.93
CA ALA A 63 1.52 21.89 18.51
C ALA A 63 0.35 22.39 19.36
N ASP A 64 -0.71 21.60 19.45
CA ASP A 64 -1.94 21.96 20.20
C ASP A 64 -1.68 22.24 21.68
N ARG A 65 -0.85 21.41 22.33
CA ARG A 65 -0.47 21.60 23.74
C ARG A 65 0.31 22.86 24.00
N ASN A 66 0.98 23.39 22.99
CA ASN A 66 1.76 24.63 23.07
C ASN A 66 1.03 25.83 22.45
N GLY A 67 -0.28 25.73 22.19
CA GLY A 67 -1.08 26.82 21.61
C GLY A 67 -0.71 27.12 20.15
N GLU A 68 -0.03 26.20 19.47
CA GLU A 68 0.36 26.29 18.06
C GLU A 68 -0.62 25.54 17.17
N ARG A 69 -0.67 25.90 15.89
CA ARG A 69 -1.49 25.24 14.89
C ARG A 69 -0.78 25.21 13.55
N PHE A 70 -0.88 24.10 12.82
CA PHE A 70 -0.47 24.01 11.41
C PHE A 70 -1.55 24.60 10.49
N CYS A 71 -1.23 24.76 9.21
CA CYS A 71 -2.23 25.16 8.21
C CYS A 71 -3.26 24.03 8.02
N ASP A 72 -4.48 24.40 7.62
CA ASP A 72 -5.63 23.47 7.52
C ASP A 72 -5.37 22.28 6.57
N GLU A 73 -4.53 22.47 5.56
CA GLU A 73 -4.18 21.40 4.64
C GLU A 73 -3.44 20.24 5.32
N VAL A 74 -2.63 20.49 6.36
CA VAL A 74 -1.98 19.42 7.14
C VAL A 74 -3.03 18.54 7.81
N TYR A 75 -4.02 19.13 8.44
CA TYR A 75 -5.12 18.38 9.09
C TYR A 75 -5.97 17.61 8.07
N LYS A 76 -6.26 18.23 6.93
CA LYS A 76 -6.98 17.59 5.84
C LYS A 76 -6.24 16.38 5.30
N ARG A 77 -4.91 16.50 5.05
CA ARG A 77 -4.07 15.37 4.60
C ARG A 77 -3.97 14.27 5.67
N ALA A 78 -3.89 14.66 6.95
CA ALA A 78 -3.89 13.71 8.06
C ALA A 78 -5.20 12.89 8.10
N TYR A 79 -6.35 13.55 7.98
CA TYR A 79 -7.65 12.88 7.93
C TYR A 79 -7.78 11.96 6.70
N GLN A 80 -7.36 12.40 5.53
CA GLN A 80 -7.39 11.59 4.31
C GLN A 80 -6.43 10.39 4.40
N SER A 81 -5.25 10.53 5.05
CA SER A 81 -4.34 9.42 5.32
C SER A 81 -4.98 8.33 6.17
N VAL A 82 -5.70 8.73 7.24
CA VAL A 82 -6.46 7.78 8.06
C VAL A 82 -7.53 7.09 7.21
N ASN A 83 -8.31 7.86 6.42
CA ASN A 83 -9.34 7.29 5.56
C ASN A 83 -8.77 6.28 4.56
N PHE A 84 -7.69 6.62 3.85
CA PHE A 84 -7.04 5.70 2.89
C PHE A 84 -6.64 4.39 3.56
N LEU A 85 -5.86 4.44 4.65
CA LEU A 85 -5.40 3.25 5.34
C LEU A 85 -6.56 2.44 5.93
N TYR A 86 -7.57 3.12 6.50
CA TYR A 86 -8.77 2.47 7.02
C TYR A 86 -9.54 1.73 5.91
N GLN A 87 -9.72 2.35 4.74
CA GLN A 87 -10.39 1.67 3.62
C GLN A 87 -9.59 0.47 3.08
N CYS A 88 -8.25 0.47 3.20
CA CYS A 88 -7.40 -0.66 2.78
C CYS A 88 -7.27 -1.76 3.84
N GLN A 89 -7.82 -1.58 5.05
CA GLN A 89 -7.64 -2.47 6.19
C GLN A 89 -8.68 -3.58 6.22
N ASP A 90 -8.25 -4.77 6.61
CA ASP A 90 -9.12 -5.87 7.03
C ASP A 90 -9.67 -5.60 8.45
N ASP A 91 -10.98 -5.78 8.64
CA ASP A 91 -11.64 -5.39 9.89
C ASP A 91 -11.37 -6.36 11.05
N SER A 92 -11.13 -7.62 10.76
CA SER A 92 -10.94 -8.67 11.77
C SER A 92 -9.53 -8.60 12.40
N THR A 93 -8.52 -8.44 11.57
CA THR A 93 -7.12 -8.46 11.99
C THR A 93 -6.53 -7.07 12.22
N GLY A 94 -7.08 -6.04 11.59
CA GLY A 94 -6.47 -4.72 11.53
C GLY A 94 -5.29 -4.62 10.57
N TRP A 95 -5.02 -5.66 9.78
CA TRP A 95 -3.92 -5.73 8.84
C TRP A 95 -4.28 -5.05 7.52
N LEU A 96 -3.25 -4.63 6.81
CA LEU A 96 -3.31 -4.19 5.42
C LEU A 96 -2.56 -5.18 4.52
N SER A 97 -2.82 -5.11 3.22
CA SER A 97 -1.92 -5.72 2.22
C SER A 97 -0.47 -5.37 2.55
N ASN A 98 0.43 -6.35 2.52
CA ASN A 98 1.83 -6.18 2.91
C ASN A 98 2.64 -5.43 1.84
N TYR A 99 2.05 -4.38 1.29
CA TYR A 99 2.47 -3.67 0.11
C TYR A 99 3.59 -2.67 0.36
N GLY A 100 4.60 -2.75 -0.49
CA GLY A 100 5.73 -1.81 -0.54
C GLY A 100 6.81 -2.05 0.51
N SER A 101 7.82 -1.20 0.51
CA SER A 101 9.00 -1.35 1.37
C SER A 101 8.65 -1.34 2.85
N ASN A 102 9.26 -2.25 3.61
CA ASN A 102 9.08 -2.40 5.04
C ASN A 102 10.43 -2.69 5.70
N ASP A 103 10.83 -1.88 6.68
CA ASP A 103 12.04 -2.04 7.49
C ASP A 103 11.75 -2.34 8.97
N GLY A 104 10.48 -2.65 9.29
CA GLY A 104 10.04 -2.86 10.65
C GLY A 104 9.83 -1.56 11.44
N ALA A 105 9.88 -0.39 10.78
CA ALA A 105 9.71 0.88 11.47
C ALA A 105 8.32 1.00 12.12
N LEU A 106 8.35 1.29 13.41
CA LEU A 106 7.20 1.64 14.23
C LEU A 106 7.74 2.48 15.39
N PHE A 107 7.34 3.76 15.46
CA PHE A 107 7.75 4.62 16.55
C PHE A 107 6.99 4.22 17.81
N PHE A 108 7.74 3.90 18.86
CA PHE A 108 7.23 3.58 20.18
C PHE A 108 5.99 2.66 20.13
N LYS A 109 6.24 1.37 20.03
CA LYS A 109 5.18 0.38 20.24
C LYS A 109 4.78 0.43 21.74
N LEU A 110 3.66 1.07 22.04
CA LEU A 110 3.15 1.30 23.39
C LEU A 110 1.94 0.43 23.71
N ASN A 111 1.73 -0.64 22.96
CA ASN A 111 0.62 -1.59 23.12
C ASN A 111 1.07 -3.01 22.80
N ASP A 112 0.22 -4.00 23.09
CA ASP A 112 0.46 -5.43 22.85
C ASP A 112 -0.08 -5.94 21.52
N CYS A 113 -0.56 -5.03 20.64
CA CYS A 113 -1.06 -5.41 19.33
C CYS A 113 0.06 -5.97 18.44
N ASP A 114 -0.31 -6.84 17.50
CA ASP A 114 0.61 -7.31 16.49
C ASP A 114 1.21 -6.14 15.68
N TYR A 115 2.45 -6.29 15.21
CA TYR A 115 3.11 -5.28 14.38
C TYR A 115 2.29 -4.91 13.14
N ARG A 116 1.58 -5.87 12.54
CA ARG A 116 0.74 -5.65 11.37
C ARG A 116 -0.65 -5.08 11.67
N ASP A 117 -1.03 -4.97 12.94
CA ASP A 117 -2.27 -4.30 13.35
C ASP A 117 -2.05 -2.77 13.34
N TYR A 118 -2.68 -2.09 12.39
CA TYR A 118 -2.57 -0.63 12.21
C TYR A 118 -3.59 0.17 13.02
N ARG A 119 -4.56 -0.51 13.64
CA ARG A 119 -5.67 0.17 14.36
C ARG A 119 -5.21 1.13 15.44
N PRO A 120 -4.20 0.81 16.28
CA PRO A 120 -3.78 1.74 17.33
C PRO A 120 -3.34 3.10 16.79
N GLN A 121 -2.52 3.12 15.73
CA GLN A 121 -1.99 4.37 15.18
C GLN A 121 -3.06 5.16 14.41
N LEU A 122 -3.97 4.46 13.72
CA LEU A 122 -5.08 5.09 13.00
C LEU A 122 -6.09 5.71 13.98
N ASP A 123 -6.44 4.98 15.05
CA ASP A 123 -7.36 5.48 16.08
C ASP A 123 -6.79 6.71 16.79
N ALA A 124 -5.49 6.70 17.14
CA ALA A 124 -4.84 7.84 17.78
C ALA A 124 -4.91 9.12 16.95
N LEU A 125 -4.58 9.04 15.66
CA LEU A 125 -4.67 10.22 14.77
C LEU A 125 -6.13 10.62 14.52
N TYR A 126 -7.01 9.66 14.31
CA TYR A 126 -8.43 9.92 14.07
C TYR A 126 -9.08 10.63 15.27
N TYR A 127 -8.85 10.14 16.49
CA TYR A 127 -9.32 10.75 17.71
C TYR A 127 -8.86 12.21 17.87
N LEU A 128 -7.58 12.47 17.55
CA LEU A 128 -7.00 13.81 17.59
C LEU A 128 -7.70 14.78 16.61
N LEU A 129 -8.20 14.28 15.48
CA LEU A 129 -8.84 15.07 14.44
C LEU A 129 -10.35 15.24 14.62
N THR A 130 -11.02 14.28 15.28
CA THR A 130 -12.49 14.21 15.32
C THR A 130 -13.06 14.20 16.74
N SER A 131 -12.26 13.88 17.75
CA SER A 131 -12.68 13.57 19.14
C SER A 131 -13.56 12.31 19.24
N GLU A 132 -13.55 11.45 18.20
CA GLU A 132 -14.27 10.19 18.16
C GLU A 132 -13.30 9.03 17.92
N HIS A 133 -13.70 7.82 18.34
CA HIS A 133 -12.95 6.60 18.03
C HIS A 133 -13.29 6.07 16.65
N LEU A 134 -12.26 5.58 15.95
CA LEU A 134 -12.43 4.91 14.66
C LEU A 134 -12.91 3.47 14.83
N TYR A 135 -12.63 2.86 15.98
CA TYR A 135 -12.97 1.47 16.33
C TYR A 135 -13.69 1.39 17.67
N ASP A 136 -14.47 0.33 17.88
CA ASP A 136 -15.17 0.07 19.15
C ASP A 136 -14.20 -0.21 20.31
N ARG A 137 -13.02 -0.80 19.99
CA ARG A 137 -11.97 -1.06 20.98
C ARG A 137 -11.11 0.19 21.18
N GLN A 138 -10.81 0.51 22.44
CA GLN A 138 -9.80 1.52 22.78
C GLN A 138 -8.40 0.93 22.70
N TYR A 139 -7.45 1.71 22.21
CA TYR A 139 -6.04 1.36 22.09
C TYR A 139 -5.19 2.26 22.98
N GLU A 140 -4.20 1.67 23.66
CA GLU A 140 -3.35 2.36 24.63
C GLU A 140 -2.48 3.45 23.99
N ASP A 141 -2.09 3.30 22.73
CA ASP A 141 -1.33 4.31 21.97
C ASP A 141 -1.95 5.70 22.06
N ARG A 142 -3.27 5.79 22.00
CA ARG A 142 -3.99 7.06 22.11
C ARG A 142 -3.72 7.74 23.45
N GLU A 143 -3.74 6.99 24.54
CA GLU A 143 -3.57 7.55 25.89
C GLU A 143 -2.15 8.07 26.08
N TRP A 144 -1.14 7.36 25.59
CA TRP A 144 0.24 7.76 25.67
C TRP A 144 0.55 9.01 24.83
N TYR A 145 0.11 9.06 23.57
CA TYR A 145 0.36 10.22 22.72
C TYR A 145 -0.45 11.44 23.15
N LEU A 146 -1.65 11.23 23.61
CA LEU A 146 -2.56 12.31 23.98
C LEU A 146 -2.50 12.66 25.48
N CYS A 147 -1.96 11.80 26.36
CA CYS A 147 -1.88 11.98 27.81
C CYS A 147 -3.18 12.59 28.38
N GLU A 148 -4.31 11.95 28.16
CA GLU A 148 -5.64 12.44 28.50
C GLU A 148 -6.07 13.75 27.78
N TRP A 149 -5.29 14.20 26.78
CA TRP A 149 -5.61 15.38 26.01
C TRP A 149 -6.91 15.16 25.25
N LYS A 150 -7.95 15.86 25.65
CA LYS A 150 -9.20 15.90 24.88
C LYS A 150 -9.04 16.94 23.78
N ALA A 151 -8.82 16.49 22.55
CA ALA A 151 -8.94 17.35 21.41
C ALA A 151 -10.40 17.85 21.35
N ASN A 152 -10.63 19.14 21.51
CA ASN A 152 -11.96 19.72 21.35
C ASN A 152 -12.17 20.09 19.87
N ARG A 153 -12.17 19.05 18.99
CA ARG A 153 -12.24 19.28 17.55
C ARG A 153 -13.20 18.30 16.90
N GLN A 154 -14.30 18.80 16.44
CA GLN A 154 -15.17 18.13 15.49
C GLN A 154 -14.92 18.74 14.09
N MET A 155 -13.70 18.52 13.55
CA MET A 155 -13.29 19.16 12.29
C MET A 155 -13.76 18.41 11.05
N TYR A 156 -14.03 17.11 11.16
CA TYR A 156 -14.33 16.24 10.02
C TYR A 156 -15.48 15.29 10.34
N PRO A 157 -16.24 14.85 9.32
CA PRO A 157 -17.30 13.88 9.51
C PRO A 157 -16.72 12.50 9.88
N PRO A 158 -17.52 11.61 10.51
CA PRO A 158 -17.10 10.24 10.78
C PRO A 158 -16.73 9.49 9.51
N ILE A 159 -15.58 8.79 9.53
CA ILE A 159 -15.19 7.86 8.48
C ILE A 159 -16.00 6.57 8.63
N LYS A 160 -16.57 6.12 7.51
CA LYS A 160 -17.28 4.84 7.44
C LYS A 160 -16.58 3.90 6.46
N LYS A 161 -16.57 2.61 6.79
CA LYS A 161 -16.09 1.58 5.87
C LYS A 161 -16.97 1.57 4.63
N GLN A 162 -16.33 1.66 3.47
CA GLN A 162 -17.01 1.64 2.18
C GLN A 162 -17.05 0.21 1.61
N PHE A 163 -18.13 -0.09 0.90
CA PHE A 163 -18.32 -1.32 0.15
C PHE A 163 -18.42 -1.00 -1.34
N GLY A 164 -18.24 -2.02 -2.19
CA GLY A 164 -18.18 -1.86 -3.63
C GLY A 164 -16.83 -1.32 -4.11
N CYS A 165 -16.87 -0.43 -5.06
CA CYS A 165 -15.69 0.16 -5.71
C CYS A 165 -15.14 1.33 -4.88
N ILE A 166 -13.85 1.31 -4.56
CA ILE A 166 -13.16 2.37 -3.83
C ILE A 166 -11.90 2.73 -4.61
N SER A 167 -11.78 4.01 -5.00
CA SER A 167 -10.66 4.49 -5.83
C SER A 167 -9.87 5.59 -5.13
N PHE A 168 -8.54 5.45 -5.16
CA PHE A 168 -7.57 6.46 -4.72
C PHE A 168 -6.68 6.79 -5.93
N ASP A 169 -7.23 7.57 -6.85
CA ASP A 169 -6.66 7.80 -8.18
C ASP A 169 -5.31 8.52 -8.16
N LYS A 170 -5.08 9.40 -7.16
CA LYS A 170 -3.80 10.12 -7.04
C LYS A 170 -2.64 9.18 -6.74
N GLY A 171 -2.87 8.24 -5.82
CA GLY A 171 -1.88 7.22 -5.50
C GLY A 171 -1.91 6.01 -6.42
N GLY A 172 -3.01 5.78 -7.14
CA GLY A 172 -3.23 4.62 -8.01
C GLY A 172 -3.49 3.34 -7.21
N TYR A 173 -4.38 3.42 -6.23
CA TYR A 173 -4.86 2.29 -5.45
C TYR A 173 -6.36 2.11 -5.65
N TYR A 174 -6.77 0.87 -5.88
CA TYR A 174 -8.14 0.50 -6.15
C TYR A 174 -8.53 -0.67 -5.27
N CYS A 175 -9.70 -0.57 -4.64
CA CYS A 175 -10.21 -1.63 -3.78
C CYS A 175 -11.62 -2.03 -4.22
N ILE A 176 -11.91 -3.33 -4.10
CA ILE A 176 -13.25 -3.87 -4.24
C ILE A 176 -13.57 -4.58 -2.93
N ARG A 177 -14.61 -4.13 -2.23
CA ARG A 177 -14.97 -4.68 -0.92
C ARG A 177 -16.40 -5.22 -0.93
N GLU A 178 -16.54 -6.46 -0.52
CA GLU A 178 -17.83 -7.07 -0.13
C GLU A 178 -17.71 -7.57 1.32
N LYS A 179 -18.78 -8.17 1.83
CA LYS A 179 -18.81 -8.65 3.22
C LYS A 179 -17.66 -9.62 3.56
N ASP A 180 -17.43 -10.59 2.68
CA ASP A 180 -16.47 -11.68 2.93
C ASP A 180 -15.22 -11.59 2.02
N THR A 181 -15.20 -10.66 1.06
CA THR A 181 -14.09 -10.53 0.12
C THR A 181 -13.56 -9.10 0.05
N PHE A 182 -12.23 -8.98 -0.09
CA PHE A 182 -11.58 -7.71 -0.33
C PHE A 182 -10.47 -7.90 -1.38
N SER A 183 -10.46 -7.05 -2.39
CA SER A 183 -9.39 -6.99 -3.41
C SER A 183 -8.67 -5.66 -3.32
N PHE A 184 -7.34 -5.70 -3.28
CA PHE A 184 -6.48 -4.53 -3.32
C PHE A 184 -5.67 -4.56 -4.62
N ILE A 185 -5.72 -3.49 -5.40
CA ILE A 185 -5.12 -3.42 -6.73
C ILE A 185 -4.22 -2.19 -6.80
N ARG A 186 -3.02 -2.36 -7.34
CA ARG A 186 -2.06 -1.31 -7.58
C ARG A 186 -1.99 -0.95 -9.07
N CYS A 187 -2.27 0.29 -9.44
CA CYS A 187 -2.05 0.82 -10.79
C CYS A 187 -1.72 2.30 -10.69
N GLY A 188 -0.45 2.66 -10.59
CA GLY A 188 -0.08 4.04 -10.30
C GLY A 188 1.16 4.55 -11.00
N ARG A 189 1.41 5.84 -10.81
CA ARG A 189 2.57 6.56 -11.31
C ARG A 189 3.57 6.81 -10.19
N HIS A 190 4.82 6.52 -10.46
CA HIS A 190 5.91 6.89 -9.58
C HIS A 190 6.35 8.32 -9.85
N LYS A 191 6.46 9.12 -8.79
CA LYS A 191 6.84 10.54 -8.89
C LYS A 191 8.30 10.76 -8.52
N ASP A 192 8.77 10.18 -7.41
CA ASP A 192 10.12 10.40 -6.92
C ASP A 192 10.95 9.11 -6.87
N ARG A 193 10.42 8.05 -6.28
CA ARG A 193 11.12 6.78 -6.15
C ARG A 193 10.14 5.62 -6.02
N PRO A 194 10.14 4.66 -6.96
CA PRO A 194 9.41 3.42 -6.78
C PRO A 194 10.00 2.60 -5.62
N ALA A 195 9.14 1.89 -4.90
CA ALA A 195 9.54 0.93 -3.88
C ALA A 195 9.85 -0.42 -4.52
N HIS A 196 8.86 -1.01 -5.18
CA HIS A 196 8.93 -2.32 -5.83
C HIS A 196 8.53 -2.23 -7.31
N ALA A 197 8.84 -3.27 -8.08
CA ALA A 197 8.45 -3.38 -9.49
C ALA A 197 7.15 -4.18 -9.61
N ASP A 198 6.03 -3.58 -9.21
CA ASP A 198 4.78 -4.23 -8.81
C ASP A 198 3.49 -3.64 -9.40
N ASN A 199 3.57 -2.84 -10.45
CA ASN A 199 2.37 -2.27 -11.05
C ASN A 199 1.42 -3.36 -11.56
N LEU A 200 0.11 -3.13 -11.40
CA LEU A 200 -0.98 -4.07 -11.64
C LEU A 200 -0.95 -5.29 -10.71
N HIS A 201 -0.29 -5.19 -9.54
CA HIS A 201 -0.39 -6.18 -8.47
C HIS A 201 -1.84 -6.29 -7.97
N LEU A 202 -2.25 -7.51 -7.60
CA LEU A 202 -3.55 -7.84 -7.02
C LEU A 202 -3.38 -8.69 -5.77
N ASP A 203 -3.86 -8.17 -4.63
CA ASP A 203 -4.10 -8.95 -3.41
C ASP A 203 -5.57 -9.33 -3.31
N ILE A 204 -5.85 -10.52 -2.79
CA ILE A 204 -7.21 -10.97 -2.49
C ILE A 204 -7.28 -11.48 -1.06
N TRP A 205 -8.26 -10.96 -0.34
CA TRP A 205 -8.63 -11.38 1.01
C TRP A 205 -9.99 -12.08 0.97
N TYR A 206 -10.10 -13.16 1.73
CA TYR A 206 -11.32 -13.90 1.91
C TYR A 206 -11.52 -14.24 3.38
N GLN A 207 -12.66 -13.84 3.96
CA GLN A 207 -13.01 -14.04 5.38
C GLN A 207 -11.91 -13.60 6.37
N GLY A 208 -11.31 -12.42 6.11
CA GLY A 208 -10.27 -11.85 6.97
C GLY A 208 -8.86 -12.43 6.77
N GLU A 209 -8.67 -13.36 5.83
CA GLU A 209 -7.37 -13.93 5.51
C GLU A 209 -6.85 -13.40 4.17
N ASN A 210 -5.58 -13.00 4.12
CA ASN A 210 -4.91 -12.65 2.87
C ASN A 210 -4.54 -13.92 2.11
N CYS A 211 -5.30 -14.23 1.07
CA CYS A 211 -5.24 -15.50 0.34
C CYS A 211 -4.35 -15.46 -0.90
N LEU A 212 -4.35 -14.33 -1.62
CA LEU A 212 -3.35 -14.00 -2.63
C LEU A 212 -2.65 -12.73 -2.19
N PHE A 213 -1.36 -12.79 -1.95
CA PHE A 213 -0.65 -11.78 -1.20
C PHE A 213 0.62 -11.28 -1.89
N ASP A 214 1.08 -10.11 -1.49
CA ASP A 214 2.40 -9.56 -1.77
C ASP A 214 3.46 -10.35 -0.99
N GLY A 215 4.56 -10.72 -1.65
CA GLY A 215 5.67 -11.43 -1.01
C GLY A 215 6.36 -10.65 0.11
N GLY A 216 6.12 -9.34 0.22
CA GLY A 216 6.70 -8.46 1.23
C GLY A 216 8.10 -7.97 0.88
N SER A 217 8.84 -7.46 1.87
CA SER A 217 10.15 -6.81 1.69
C SER A 217 11.33 -7.56 2.29
N TYR A 218 11.13 -8.49 3.18
CA TYR A 218 12.14 -9.20 3.97
C TYR A 218 13.06 -8.24 4.75
N LYS A 219 14.23 -7.88 4.20
CA LYS A 219 15.17 -6.93 4.80
C LYS A 219 16.11 -6.31 3.77
N TYR A 220 16.62 -5.12 4.07
CA TYR A 220 17.47 -4.38 3.13
C TYR A 220 18.92 -4.87 3.08
N ASN A 221 19.47 -5.34 4.19
CA ASN A 221 20.81 -5.92 4.26
C ASN A 221 20.73 -7.44 4.14
N THR A 222 20.67 -7.93 2.91
CA THR A 222 20.59 -9.35 2.57
C THR A 222 21.40 -9.65 1.30
N THR A 223 21.36 -10.87 0.80
CA THR A 223 21.98 -11.21 -0.47
C THR A 223 21.30 -10.49 -1.63
N GLU A 224 22.05 -10.18 -2.68
CA GLU A 224 21.50 -9.52 -3.87
C GLU A 224 20.32 -10.30 -4.48
N LYS A 225 20.42 -11.63 -4.47
CA LYS A 225 19.35 -12.52 -4.94
C LYS A 225 18.03 -12.29 -4.19
N LEU A 226 18.06 -12.26 -2.86
CA LEU A 226 16.86 -12.05 -2.04
C LEU A 226 16.36 -10.62 -2.14
N LEU A 227 17.25 -9.63 -2.21
CA LEU A 227 16.87 -8.25 -2.41
C LEU A 227 16.13 -8.05 -3.75
N ARG A 228 16.66 -8.64 -4.83
CA ARG A 228 16.03 -8.59 -6.16
C ARG A 228 14.68 -9.30 -6.16
N TYR A 229 14.59 -10.47 -5.53
CA TYR A 229 13.35 -11.22 -5.43
C TYR A 229 12.24 -10.39 -4.76
N PHE A 230 12.47 -9.91 -3.53
CA PHE A 230 11.45 -9.20 -2.75
C PHE A 230 11.09 -7.79 -3.27
N MET A 231 12.02 -7.10 -3.93
CA MET A 231 11.75 -5.79 -4.54
C MET A 231 11.33 -5.90 -6.01
N GLY A 232 11.64 -7.02 -6.65
CA GLY A 232 11.37 -7.28 -8.06
C GLY A 232 9.95 -7.76 -8.32
N THR A 233 9.65 -7.95 -9.59
CA THR A 233 8.31 -8.38 -10.04
C THR A 233 7.99 -9.81 -9.59
N GLU A 234 8.99 -10.65 -9.36
CA GLU A 234 8.84 -12.07 -9.08
C GLU A 234 8.07 -12.37 -7.78
N SER A 235 8.11 -11.48 -6.79
CA SER A 235 7.40 -11.63 -5.51
C SER A 235 5.99 -11.03 -5.48
N HIS A 236 5.47 -10.59 -6.62
CA HIS A 236 4.19 -9.91 -6.72
C HIS A 236 3.20 -10.62 -7.65
N ASN A 237 1.91 -10.45 -7.41
CA ASN A 237 0.83 -11.04 -8.22
C ASN A 237 0.55 -10.20 -9.47
N THR A 238 1.47 -10.23 -10.43
CA THR A 238 1.43 -9.47 -11.68
C THR A 238 2.15 -10.23 -12.80
N ILE A 239 2.41 -9.56 -13.94
CA ILE A 239 3.11 -10.14 -15.09
C ILE A 239 4.61 -9.87 -15.03
N MET A 240 5.39 -10.88 -15.34
CA MET A 240 6.82 -10.85 -15.63
C MET A 240 7.07 -11.31 -17.07
N LEU A 241 8.03 -10.74 -17.77
CA LEU A 241 8.47 -11.21 -19.09
C LEU A 241 9.76 -12.01 -18.95
N GLU A 242 9.68 -13.33 -19.15
CA GLU A 242 10.78 -14.28 -18.84
C GLU A 242 11.35 -14.04 -17.43
N GLY A 243 12.62 -13.65 -17.30
CA GLY A 243 13.27 -13.27 -16.04
C GLY A 243 13.44 -11.76 -15.84
N HIS A 244 12.63 -10.93 -16.51
CA HIS A 244 12.76 -9.48 -16.48
C HIS A 244 11.72 -8.83 -15.55
N ASP A 245 12.18 -7.94 -14.66
CA ASP A 245 11.34 -7.10 -13.85
C ASP A 245 10.68 -6.00 -14.68
N GLN A 246 9.54 -5.47 -14.22
CA GLN A 246 8.85 -4.34 -14.87
C GLN A 246 9.71 -3.08 -15.01
N MET A 247 10.73 -2.94 -14.15
CA MET A 247 11.71 -1.85 -14.14
C MET A 247 13.12 -2.44 -14.08
N LEU A 248 14.12 -1.69 -14.57
CA LEU A 248 15.51 -2.13 -14.46
C LEU A 248 16.06 -1.84 -13.06
N LYS A 249 16.44 -2.90 -12.33
CA LYS A 249 17.02 -2.79 -10.99
C LYS A 249 18.45 -2.23 -11.06
N GLY A 250 18.68 -1.15 -10.34
CA GLY A 250 20.00 -0.60 -10.03
C GLY A 250 20.48 -1.03 -8.64
N ASP A 251 21.49 -0.32 -8.11
CA ASP A 251 22.01 -0.59 -6.78
C ASP A 251 21.01 -0.22 -5.68
N ARG A 252 20.97 -1.01 -4.62
CA ARG A 252 20.15 -0.81 -3.41
C ARG A 252 18.70 -0.49 -3.74
N PHE A 253 18.27 0.78 -3.58
CA PHE A 253 16.90 1.25 -3.77
C PHE A 253 16.68 1.93 -5.13
N ILE A 254 17.66 1.88 -6.03
CA ILE A 254 17.58 2.58 -7.32
C ILE A 254 16.86 1.69 -8.33
N TRP A 255 15.90 2.28 -9.03
CA TRP A 255 15.23 1.75 -10.18
C TRP A 255 15.41 2.68 -11.38
N TYR A 256 15.57 2.11 -12.55
CA TYR A 256 15.58 2.82 -13.83
C TYR A 256 14.38 2.39 -14.67
N ASN A 257 14.02 3.21 -15.66
CA ASN A 257 12.93 2.89 -16.58
C ASN A 257 11.62 2.56 -15.84
N TRP A 258 11.19 3.47 -14.98
CA TRP A 258 10.07 3.25 -14.07
C TRP A 258 8.79 2.87 -14.81
N SER A 259 8.09 1.87 -14.32
CA SER A 259 6.74 1.54 -14.75
C SER A 259 5.79 2.70 -14.41
N GLN A 260 4.90 3.06 -15.34
CA GLN A 260 4.02 4.21 -15.16
C GLN A 260 2.61 3.88 -15.67
N ALA A 261 1.61 4.07 -14.84
CA ALA A 261 0.22 3.94 -15.25
C ALA A 261 -0.10 4.95 -16.35
N GLU A 262 -0.68 4.49 -17.44
CA GLU A 262 -1.21 5.34 -18.49
C GLU A 262 -2.64 5.77 -18.16
N TRP A 263 -3.45 4.81 -17.79
CA TRP A 263 -4.81 5.01 -17.32
C TRP A 263 -5.26 3.82 -16.45
N SER A 264 -6.32 4.04 -15.69
CA SER A 264 -7.03 3.02 -14.92
C SER A 264 -8.49 3.40 -14.76
N SER A 265 -9.33 2.42 -14.51
CA SER A 265 -10.76 2.58 -14.30
C SER A 265 -11.26 1.49 -13.37
N LEU A 266 -12.09 1.85 -12.40
CA LEU A 266 -12.82 0.92 -11.55
C LEU A 266 -14.31 1.24 -11.66
N LYS A 267 -15.14 0.26 -12.06
CA LYS A 267 -16.56 0.44 -12.33
C LYS A 267 -17.36 -0.67 -11.68
N GLU A 268 -18.58 -0.34 -11.31
CA GLU A 268 -19.59 -1.26 -10.84
C GLU A 268 -20.69 -1.43 -11.90
N THR A 269 -21.09 -2.67 -12.13
CA THR A 269 -22.25 -3.04 -12.97
C THR A 269 -23.31 -3.72 -12.10
N GLU A 270 -24.38 -4.22 -12.68
CA GLU A 270 -25.41 -4.98 -11.97
C GLU A 270 -24.82 -6.23 -11.30
N ASP A 271 -24.00 -7.02 -12.02
CA ASP A 271 -23.50 -8.32 -11.58
C ASP A 271 -22.02 -8.35 -11.19
N THR A 272 -21.26 -7.32 -11.53
CA THR A 272 -19.79 -7.35 -11.39
C THR A 272 -19.20 -6.02 -10.96
N TYR A 273 -17.98 -6.11 -10.40
CA TYR A 273 -17.04 -5.01 -10.32
C TYR A 273 -15.94 -5.23 -11.34
N ILE A 274 -15.57 -4.20 -12.08
CA ILE A 274 -14.59 -4.30 -13.17
C ILE A 274 -13.50 -3.27 -12.95
N PHE A 275 -12.27 -3.76 -12.75
CA PHE A 275 -11.07 -2.93 -12.82
C PHE A 275 -10.38 -3.14 -14.17
N GLU A 276 -9.92 -2.06 -14.76
CA GLU A 276 -9.06 -2.05 -15.95
C GLU A 276 -7.92 -1.07 -15.74
N GLY A 277 -6.70 -1.50 -16.08
CA GLY A 277 -5.52 -0.64 -16.00
C GLY A 277 -4.50 -0.96 -17.08
N LYS A 278 -3.80 0.08 -17.56
CA LYS A 278 -2.71 -0.03 -18.52
C LYS A 278 -1.48 0.70 -18.01
N VAL A 279 -0.35 0.03 -18.03
CA VAL A 279 0.93 0.58 -17.59
C VAL A 279 2.00 0.44 -18.68
N SER A 280 2.84 1.45 -18.82
CA SER A 280 4.13 1.38 -19.51
C SER A 280 5.12 0.67 -18.58
N CYS A 281 5.70 -0.44 -18.98
CA CYS A 281 6.66 -1.22 -18.18
C CYS A 281 7.64 -1.94 -19.10
N PHE A 282 8.71 -2.53 -18.53
CA PHE A 282 9.79 -3.16 -19.31
C PHE A 282 10.40 -2.26 -20.39
N THR A 283 10.32 -0.94 -20.21
CA THR A 283 10.71 0.05 -21.22
C THR A 283 12.20 0.05 -21.54
N TYR A 284 13.03 -0.59 -20.72
CA TYR A 284 14.44 -0.83 -21.00
C TYR A 284 14.66 -1.95 -22.02
N LEU A 285 13.67 -2.84 -22.23
CA LEU A 285 13.68 -3.85 -23.29
C LEU A 285 13.15 -3.26 -24.60
N ASN A 286 12.03 -2.58 -24.53
CA ASN A 286 11.40 -1.84 -25.63
C ASN A 286 10.44 -0.80 -25.08
N LYS A 287 10.52 0.46 -25.53
CA LYS A 287 9.70 1.58 -25.07
C LYS A 287 8.20 1.42 -25.37
N GLU A 288 7.85 0.56 -26.32
CA GLU A 288 6.46 0.30 -26.71
C GLU A 288 5.78 -0.77 -25.88
N ILE A 289 6.49 -1.42 -24.95
CA ILE A 289 5.89 -2.47 -24.12
C ILE A 289 4.88 -1.83 -23.15
N LYS A 290 3.65 -2.37 -23.20
CA LYS A 290 2.54 -2.00 -22.35
C LYS A 290 1.92 -3.26 -21.74
N HIS A 291 1.65 -3.23 -20.46
CA HIS A 291 0.86 -4.25 -19.77
C HIS A 291 -0.54 -3.70 -19.49
N TYR A 292 -1.54 -4.42 -19.95
CA TYR A 292 -2.95 -4.20 -19.65
C TYR A 292 -3.45 -5.33 -18.77
N ARG A 293 -4.14 -5.00 -17.69
CA ARG A 293 -4.84 -5.96 -16.83
C ARG A 293 -6.29 -5.56 -16.68
N LYS A 294 -7.18 -6.55 -16.88
CA LYS A 294 -8.59 -6.48 -16.53
C LYS A 294 -8.89 -7.48 -15.43
N ILE A 295 -9.63 -7.04 -14.42
CA ILE A 295 -10.10 -7.86 -13.31
C ILE A 295 -11.62 -7.71 -13.25
N VAL A 296 -12.33 -8.82 -13.32
CA VAL A 296 -13.78 -8.89 -13.15
C VAL A 296 -14.05 -9.68 -11.88
N LYS A 297 -14.60 -9.03 -10.86
CA LYS A 297 -15.08 -9.67 -9.63
C LYS A 297 -16.59 -9.83 -9.72
N TRP A 298 -17.07 -11.07 -9.65
CA TRP A 298 -18.51 -11.37 -9.65
C TRP A 298 -19.12 -11.09 -8.28
N LYS A 299 -20.17 -10.28 -8.25
CA LYS A 299 -20.85 -9.87 -7.01
C LYS A 299 -21.41 -11.07 -6.25
N ASN A 300 -21.33 -11.00 -4.92
CA ASN A 300 -21.84 -12.04 -4.01
C ASN A 300 -21.30 -13.44 -4.29
N THR A 301 -20.14 -13.54 -4.91
CA THR A 301 -19.40 -14.79 -5.17
C THR A 301 -17.97 -14.67 -4.72
N CYS A 302 -17.25 -15.78 -4.65
CA CYS A 302 -15.80 -15.80 -4.40
C CYS A 302 -15.05 -16.08 -5.71
N LYS A 303 -15.48 -15.41 -6.81
CA LYS A 303 -14.94 -15.62 -8.15
C LYS A 303 -14.39 -14.33 -8.76
N TRP A 304 -13.18 -14.42 -9.34
CA TRP A 304 -12.52 -13.37 -10.12
C TRP A 304 -12.09 -13.93 -11.48
N GLU A 305 -12.19 -13.12 -12.51
CA GLU A 305 -11.64 -13.39 -13.83
C GLU A 305 -10.60 -12.33 -14.13
N ILE A 306 -9.38 -12.75 -14.44
CA ILE A 306 -8.26 -11.87 -14.68
C ILE A 306 -7.78 -12.09 -16.11
N GLU A 307 -7.63 -11.01 -16.88
CA GLU A 307 -7.04 -11.02 -18.20
C GLU A 307 -5.85 -10.06 -18.22
N ASP A 308 -4.69 -10.60 -18.56
CA ASP A 308 -3.49 -9.81 -18.80
C ASP A 308 -3.12 -9.85 -20.27
N CYS A 309 -2.75 -8.68 -20.81
CA CYS A 309 -2.26 -8.54 -22.16
C CYS A 309 -0.95 -7.75 -22.19
N ILE A 310 0.01 -8.19 -23.00
CA ILE A 310 1.26 -7.47 -23.26
C ILE A 310 1.33 -7.05 -24.72
N ASP A 311 1.34 -5.74 -24.95
CA ASP A 311 1.64 -5.15 -26.27
C ASP A 311 3.14 -4.90 -26.39
N GLY A 312 3.67 -4.94 -27.62
CA GLY A 312 5.06 -4.54 -27.93
C GLY A 312 6.14 -5.51 -27.44
N ASN A 313 5.82 -6.77 -27.12
CA ASN A 313 6.78 -7.80 -26.74
C ASN A 313 7.79 -8.08 -27.88
N PRO A 314 9.08 -7.67 -27.75
CA PRO A 314 9.97 -7.53 -28.91
C PRO A 314 10.52 -8.84 -29.47
N LYS A 315 10.54 -9.90 -28.69
CA LYS A 315 11.16 -11.18 -29.05
C LYS A 315 10.23 -12.36 -28.82
N ASN A 316 8.94 -12.12 -28.70
CA ASN A 316 7.99 -13.14 -28.31
C ASN A 316 8.42 -13.85 -27.00
N MET A 317 8.88 -13.03 -26.05
CA MET A 317 9.29 -13.50 -24.73
C MET A 317 8.13 -14.18 -24.03
N ASN A 318 8.43 -15.17 -23.20
CA ASN A 318 7.43 -15.88 -22.43
C ASN A 318 6.80 -14.94 -21.39
N MET A 319 5.50 -14.78 -21.44
CA MET A 319 4.73 -14.04 -20.44
C MET A 319 4.43 -14.95 -19.26
N ARG A 320 4.77 -14.52 -18.05
CA ARG A 320 4.63 -15.24 -16.79
C ARG A 320 3.67 -14.46 -15.89
N GLN A 321 2.49 -15.02 -15.63
CA GLN A 321 1.52 -14.48 -14.67
C GLN A 321 1.75 -15.15 -13.33
N LEU A 322 2.06 -14.39 -12.28
CA LEU A 322 2.51 -14.88 -10.99
C LEU A 322 1.42 -14.73 -9.92
N TRP A 323 1.26 -15.75 -9.08
CA TRP A 323 0.33 -15.79 -7.96
C TRP A 323 0.97 -16.41 -6.72
N HIS A 324 0.91 -15.72 -5.57
CA HIS A 324 1.46 -16.17 -4.29
C HIS A 324 0.33 -16.50 -3.32
N THR A 325 0.33 -17.72 -2.79
CA THR A 325 -0.73 -18.21 -1.90
C THR A 325 -0.21 -19.26 -0.92
N ASN A 326 -0.94 -19.44 0.19
CA ASN A 326 -0.80 -20.57 1.12
C ASN A 326 -2.16 -21.28 1.31
N LYS A 327 -3.09 -21.14 0.33
CA LYS A 327 -4.44 -21.68 0.43
C LYS A 327 -4.61 -22.88 -0.50
N ASP A 328 -5.08 -23.99 0.07
CA ASP A 328 -5.39 -25.21 -0.68
C ASP A 328 -6.81 -25.19 -1.28
N ASN A 329 -7.71 -24.40 -0.68
CA ASN A 329 -9.09 -24.24 -1.15
C ASN A 329 -9.26 -23.15 -2.22
N LEU A 330 -8.16 -22.68 -2.82
CA LEU A 330 -8.17 -21.72 -3.91
C LEU A 330 -7.88 -22.44 -5.23
N SER A 331 -8.87 -22.43 -6.14
CA SER A 331 -8.68 -22.89 -7.53
C SER A 331 -8.19 -21.72 -8.39
N LEU A 332 -7.14 -21.98 -9.16
CA LEU A 332 -6.66 -21.13 -10.23
C LEU A 332 -6.63 -21.92 -11.53
N GLU A 333 -7.44 -21.52 -12.50
CA GLU A 333 -7.51 -22.12 -13.83
C GLU A 333 -7.10 -21.09 -14.89
N SER A 334 -6.19 -21.46 -15.78
CA SER A 334 -5.66 -20.56 -16.80
C SER A 334 -5.51 -21.25 -18.15
N ASN A 335 -5.45 -20.45 -19.21
CA ASN A 335 -5.08 -20.91 -20.56
C ASN A 335 -3.56 -20.98 -20.79
N GLY A 336 -2.74 -20.66 -19.78
CA GLY A 336 -1.29 -20.80 -19.80
C GLY A 336 -0.81 -22.16 -19.29
N GLU A 337 0.45 -22.50 -19.58
CA GLU A 337 1.14 -23.65 -18.97
C GLU A 337 1.37 -23.38 -17.48
N THR A 338 0.97 -24.30 -16.61
CA THR A 338 1.05 -24.14 -15.16
C THR A 338 2.38 -24.65 -14.62
N ILE A 339 3.03 -23.81 -13.81
CA ILE A 339 4.20 -24.16 -13.00
C ILE A 339 3.88 -23.85 -11.54
N ASP A 340 4.11 -24.79 -10.65
CA ASP A 340 3.87 -24.65 -9.21
C ASP A 340 5.19 -24.87 -8.47
N THR A 341 5.61 -23.87 -7.70
CA THR A 341 6.89 -23.88 -7.01
C THR A 341 6.78 -23.36 -5.58
N GLU A 342 7.70 -23.77 -4.73
CA GLU A 342 7.88 -23.20 -3.41
C GLU A 342 8.77 -21.95 -3.49
N GLN A 343 8.29 -20.83 -2.94
CA GLN A 343 9.00 -19.57 -2.85
C GLN A 343 9.00 -19.03 -1.42
N LEU A 344 9.48 -17.81 -1.23
CA LEU A 344 9.54 -17.14 0.06
C LEU A 344 8.55 -15.97 0.11
N CYS A 345 7.96 -15.76 1.28
CA CYS A 345 7.26 -14.54 1.62
C CYS A 345 7.72 -14.00 2.99
N SER A 346 7.49 -12.73 3.24
CA SER A 346 7.96 -12.03 4.43
C SER A 346 6.86 -11.12 4.99
N ASN A 347 6.20 -11.59 6.03
CA ASN A 347 5.18 -10.82 6.74
C ASN A 347 5.77 -9.83 7.76
N TYR A 348 7.00 -10.06 8.21
CA TYR A 348 7.69 -9.25 9.22
C TYR A 348 9.13 -9.02 8.78
N TYR A 349 9.67 -7.83 9.08
CA TYR A 349 11.04 -7.50 8.74
C TYR A 349 12.04 -8.52 9.31
N GLY A 350 12.93 -8.99 8.45
CA GLY A 350 13.97 -9.96 8.81
C GLY A 350 13.50 -11.40 8.93
N GLN A 351 12.21 -11.70 8.69
CA GLN A 351 11.65 -13.04 8.77
C GLN A 351 11.14 -13.49 7.40
N THR A 352 11.36 -14.73 7.05
CA THR A 352 10.80 -15.35 5.84
C THR A 352 10.07 -16.63 6.20
N THR A 353 9.00 -16.89 5.49
CA THR A 353 8.29 -18.18 5.50
C THR A 353 8.16 -18.69 4.07
N LYS A 354 7.91 -19.98 3.93
CA LYS A 354 7.64 -20.57 2.63
C LYS A 354 6.23 -20.22 2.19
N CYS A 355 6.07 -19.98 0.91
CA CYS A 355 4.79 -19.85 0.24
C CYS A 355 4.81 -20.62 -1.08
N ARG A 356 3.62 -20.83 -1.60
CA ARG A 356 3.40 -21.44 -2.91
C ARG A 356 3.31 -20.34 -3.94
N GLN A 357 4.08 -20.44 -5.02
CA GLN A 357 3.95 -19.60 -6.20
C GLN A 357 3.38 -20.43 -7.33
N ILE A 358 2.21 -20.06 -7.81
CA ILE A 358 1.58 -20.61 -9.00
C ILE A 358 1.84 -19.65 -10.15
N GLU A 359 2.39 -20.15 -11.21
CA GLU A 359 2.77 -19.38 -12.38
C GLU A 359 2.07 -19.94 -13.62
N PHE A 360 1.50 -19.08 -14.44
CA PHE A 360 0.97 -19.42 -15.74
C PHE A 360 1.82 -18.79 -16.83
N GLN A 361 2.30 -19.61 -17.77
CA GLN A 361 3.20 -19.19 -18.83
C GLN A 361 2.57 -19.30 -20.21
N THR A 362 2.86 -18.32 -21.08
CA THR A 362 2.47 -18.36 -22.49
C THR A 362 3.37 -17.49 -23.35
N LYS A 363 3.52 -17.86 -24.62
CA LYS A 363 4.08 -16.99 -25.68
C LYS A 363 3.03 -16.16 -26.41
N ASN A 364 1.76 -16.37 -26.13
CA ASN A 364 0.69 -15.53 -26.65
C ASN A 364 0.75 -14.13 -26.02
N SER A 365 0.10 -13.17 -26.64
CA SER A 365 0.02 -11.80 -26.12
C SER A 365 -0.94 -11.61 -24.96
N SER A 366 -1.71 -12.66 -24.58
CA SER A 366 -2.67 -12.62 -23.48
C SER A 366 -2.72 -13.90 -22.68
N ILE A 367 -3.01 -13.75 -21.38
CA ILE A 367 -3.33 -14.82 -20.43
C ILE A 367 -4.66 -14.50 -19.76
N LYS A 368 -5.53 -15.52 -19.62
CA LYS A 368 -6.78 -15.45 -18.87
C LYS A 368 -6.74 -16.44 -17.72
N THR A 369 -7.12 -15.98 -16.54
CA THR A 369 -7.17 -16.80 -15.32
C THR A 369 -8.49 -16.61 -14.62
N ILE A 370 -9.11 -17.74 -14.23
CA ILE A 370 -10.26 -17.77 -13.34
C ILE A 370 -9.74 -18.19 -11.96
N LEU A 371 -10.12 -17.42 -10.97
CA LEU A 371 -9.76 -17.61 -9.58
C LEU A 371 -11.04 -17.76 -8.77
N GLN A 372 -11.14 -18.83 -8.00
CA GLN A 372 -12.34 -19.13 -7.21
C GLN A 372 -11.97 -19.86 -5.92
N PHE A 373 -12.62 -19.48 -4.81
CA PHE A 373 -12.58 -20.26 -3.56
C PHE A 373 -13.64 -21.35 -3.61
N ILE A 374 -13.22 -22.57 -3.22
CA ILE A 374 -14.04 -23.80 -3.21
C ILE A 374 -14.55 -24.04 -1.79
#